data_da55313a76c0199242bf95e5fdf5f2b1
#
_entry.id   da55313a76c0199242bf95e5fdf5f2b1
#
_cell.length_a   1.000
_cell.length_b   1.000
_cell.length_c   1.000
_cell.angle_alpha   90.00
_cell.angle_beta   90.00
_cell.angle_gamma   90.00
#
_symmetry.space_group_name_H-M   'P 1'
#
loop_
_entity.id
_entity.type
_entity.pdbx_description
1 polymer ?
#
loop_
_entity_poly.entity_id
_entity_poly.type
_entity_poly.pdbx_seq_one_letter_code
_entity_poly.pdbx_strand_id
1 'polypeptide(L)'
;MSKADAMRDHVDLAPSLARMTFNQAFVHRDASASIYGKRLVYGGHVQGLAQASLSRLLPGIATIVAWDGCDHVGPAFEGDLLEFRHELKEIFPLERGRLMRFEIRGATVDEQGSVGSDILVWTPIVFAP
;
A
#
# COMPACT_ATOMS: atom_id res chain seq x y z
N MET A 1 -18.94 -2.70 -1.47
CA MET A 1 -18.30 -3.87 -2.08
C MET A 1 -16.84 -3.92 -1.66
N SER A 2 -16.40 -5.03 -1.14
CA SER A 2 -15.01 -5.24 -0.70
C SER A 2 -14.42 -6.45 -1.43
N LYS A 3 -13.15 -6.34 -1.82
CA LYS A 3 -12.44 -7.40 -2.52
C LYS A 3 -10.98 -7.43 -2.09
N ALA A 4 -10.48 -8.63 -1.78
CA ALA A 4 -9.05 -8.85 -1.62
C ALA A 4 -8.39 -9.08 -2.98
N ASP A 5 -7.17 -8.58 -3.13
CA ASP A 5 -6.32 -8.93 -4.26
C ASP A 5 -5.78 -10.36 -4.03
N ALA A 6 -5.95 -11.21 -5.01
CA ALA A 6 -5.42 -12.57 -4.97
C ALA A 6 -3.89 -12.60 -5.07
N MET A 7 -3.29 -11.58 -5.66
CA MET A 7 -1.85 -11.41 -5.66
C MET A 7 -1.37 -10.77 -4.36
N ARG A 8 -0.33 -11.34 -3.80
CA ARG A 8 0.37 -10.82 -2.64
C ARG A 8 1.70 -10.27 -3.07
N ASP A 9 2.13 -9.19 -2.44
CA ASP A 9 3.34 -8.48 -2.82
C ASP A 9 4.42 -8.60 -1.75
N HIS A 10 5.64 -8.95 -2.16
CA HIS A 10 6.80 -8.95 -1.28
C HIS A 10 7.39 -7.55 -1.14
N VAL A 11 7.82 -7.23 0.06
CA VAL A 11 8.61 -6.03 0.36
C VAL A 11 10.09 -6.36 0.10
N ASP A 12 10.58 -6.09 -1.11
CA ASP A 12 11.90 -6.55 -1.57
C ASP A 12 12.90 -5.43 -1.95
N LEU A 13 12.44 -4.19 -2.05
CA LEU A 13 13.26 -3.07 -2.50
C LEU A 13 13.58 -2.03 -1.40
N ALA A 14 13.51 -2.43 -0.13
CA ALA A 14 13.54 -1.49 1.00
C ALA A 14 14.74 -0.51 0.98
N PRO A 15 16.01 -0.93 0.92
CA PRO A 15 17.12 0.02 0.94
C PRO A 15 17.24 0.81 -0.38
N SER A 16 16.87 0.23 -1.51
CA SER A 16 16.94 0.89 -2.81
C SER A 16 15.94 2.03 -2.92
N LEU A 17 14.69 1.80 -2.50
CA LEU A 17 13.65 2.82 -2.50
C LEU A 17 13.93 3.93 -1.48
N ALA A 18 14.48 3.59 -0.31
CA ALA A 18 14.91 4.57 0.67
C ALA A 18 15.95 5.54 0.09
N ARG A 19 16.91 5.03 -0.69
CA ARG A 19 17.90 5.87 -1.37
C ARG A 19 17.30 6.72 -2.49
N MET A 20 16.46 6.12 -3.33
CA MET A 20 15.86 6.80 -4.49
C MET A 20 14.90 7.92 -4.06
N THR A 21 14.23 7.77 -2.94
CA THR A 21 13.27 8.74 -2.40
C THR A 21 13.89 9.72 -1.40
N PHE A 22 15.20 9.64 -1.18
CA PHE A 22 15.94 10.45 -0.20
C PHE A 22 15.44 10.30 1.24
N ASN A 23 14.78 9.20 1.57
CA ASN A 23 14.43 8.88 2.95
C ASN A 23 15.67 8.36 3.68
N GLN A 24 16.36 9.25 4.37
CA GLN A 24 17.69 9.02 4.93
C GLN A 24 17.68 8.37 6.32
N ALA A 25 16.52 8.06 6.89
CA ALA A 25 16.44 7.41 8.20
C ALA A 25 17.22 6.07 8.20
N PHE A 26 18.10 5.90 9.18
CA PHE A 26 18.95 4.71 9.25
C PHE A 26 18.16 3.40 9.32
N VAL A 27 17.01 3.40 10.01
CA VAL A 27 16.15 2.21 10.16
C VAL A 27 15.67 1.63 8.82
N HIS A 28 15.65 2.43 7.76
CA HIS A 28 15.26 1.98 6.42
C HIS A 28 16.43 1.41 5.61
N ARG A 29 17.66 1.61 6.07
CA ARG A 29 18.88 1.24 5.34
C ARG A 29 19.73 0.21 6.05
N ASP A 30 19.71 0.23 7.36
CA ASP A 30 20.57 -0.59 8.20
C ASP A 30 19.75 -1.33 9.27
N ALA A 31 19.73 -2.65 9.17
CA ALA A 31 18.99 -3.49 10.11
C ALA A 31 19.52 -3.37 11.55
N SER A 32 20.81 -3.09 11.73
CA SER A 32 21.41 -2.92 13.05
C SER A 32 20.95 -1.64 13.76
N ALA A 33 20.51 -0.64 13.00
CA ALA A 33 19.95 0.61 13.53
C ALA A 33 18.47 0.52 13.91
N SER A 34 17.84 -0.62 13.62
CA SER A 34 16.43 -0.87 13.94
C SER A 34 16.32 -1.62 15.27
N ILE A 35 15.41 -1.17 16.13
CA ILE A 35 15.08 -1.89 17.37
C ILE A 35 14.50 -3.29 17.12
N TYR A 36 14.07 -3.58 15.89
CA TYR A 36 13.51 -4.87 15.49
C TYR A 36 14.55 -5.83 14.89
N GLY A 37 15.80 -5.41 14.70
CA GLY A 37 16.84 -6.20 14.04
C GLY A 37 16.60 -6.46 12.55
N LYS A 38 15.65 -5.74 11.94
CA LYS A 38 15.31 -5.81 10.52
C LYS A 38 15.17 -4.41 9.96
N ARG A 39 15.37 -4.24 8.64
CA ARG A 39 15.08 -2.95 8.01
C ARG A 39 13.60 -2.68 8.05
N LEU A 40 13.24 -1.54 8.65
CA LEU A 40 11.89 -1.01 8.60
C LEU A 40 11.65 -0.40 7.21
N VAL A 41 10.55 -0.76 6.57
CA VAL A 41 10.19 -0.25 5.26
C VAL A 41 9.61 1.15 5.40
N TYR A 42 10.04 2.09 4.54
CA TYR A 42 9.42 3.40 4.54
C TYR A 42 7.99 3.35 3.98
N GLY A 43 7.10 4.20 4.51
CA GLY A 43 5.67 4.12 4.23
C GLY A 43 5.29 4.21 2.76
N GLY A 44 6.02 4.99 1.96
CA GLY A 44 5.77 5.12 0.54
C GLY A 44 5.96 3.81 -0.26
N HIS A 45 6.78 2.87 0.22
CA HIS A 45 6.92 1.55 -0.38
C HIS A 45 5.61 0.75 -0.23
N VAL A 46 5.06 0.70 0.98
CA VAL A 46 3.81 -0.01 1.26
C VAL A 46 2.64 0.63 0.48
N GLN A 47 2.56 1.95 0.46
CA GLN A 47 1.54 2.68 -0.30
C GLN A 47 1.68 2.43 -1.80
N GLY A 48 2.90 2.39 -2.33
CA GLY A 48 3.16 2.08 -3.74
C GLY A 48 2.70 0.67 -4.14
N LEU A 49 2.90 -0.32 -3.27
CA LEU A 49 2.39 -1.68 -3.47
C LEU A 49 0.85 -1.72 -3.42
N ALA A 50 0.23 -0.94 -2.52
CA ALA A 50 -1.24 -0.80 -2.46
C ALA A 50 -1.80 -0.20 -3.75
N GLN A 51 -1.12 0.78 -4.33
CA GLN A 51 -1.49 1.37 -5.62
C GLN A 51 -1.34 0.37 -6.77
N ALA A 52 -0.28 -0.42 -6.79
CA ALA A 52 -0.10 -1.48 -7.78
C ALA A 52 -1.23 -2.51 -7.70
N SER A 53 -1.61 -2.90 -6.48
CA SER A 53 -2.75 -3.79 -6.24
C SER A 53 -4.07 -3.21 -6.76
N LEU A 54 -4.35 -1.94 -6.47
CA LEU A 54 -5.54 -1.26 -6.99
C LEU A 54 -5.57 -1.25 -8.53
N SER A 55 -4.43 -0.97 -9.15
CA SER A 55 -4.31 -0.95 -10.62
C SER A 55 -4.55 -2.32 -11.26
N ARG A 56 -4.17 -3.41 -10.57
CA ARG A 56 -4.47 -4.78 -11.02
C ARG A 56 -5.96 -5.08 -10.97
N LEU A 57 -6.64 -4.64 -9.92
CA LEU A 57 -8.08 -4.87 -9.74
C LEU A 57 -8.94 -4.00 -10.65
N LEU A 58 -8.47 -2.81 -10.97
CA LEU A 58 -9.21 -1.81 -11.75
C LEU A 58 -8.33 -1.24 -12.88
N PRO A 59 -8.10 -2.00 -13.94
CA PRO A 59 -7.23 -1.56 -15.02
C PRO A 59 -7.76 -0.34 -15.80
N GLY A 60 -9.03 0.02 -15.61
CA GLY A 60 -9.64 1.21 -16.21
C GLY A 60 -9.39 2.52 -15.48
N ILE A 61 -8.63 2.53 -14.39
CA ILE A 61 -8.27 3.77 -13.70
C ILE A 61 -7.30 4.58 -14.58
N ALA A 62 -7.62 5.86 -14.80
CA ALA A 62 -6.73 6.76 -15.51
C ALA A 62 -5.67 7.37 -14.58
N THR A 63 -6.09 7.83 -13.40
CA THR A 63 -5.18 8.47 -12.43
C THR A 63 -5.76 8.52 -11.03
N ILE A 64 -4.89 8.71 -10.04
CA ILE A 64 -5.25 9.09 -8.68
C ILE A 64 -5.26 10.61 -8.61
N VAL A 65 -6.38 11.20 -8.24
CA VAL A 65 -6.55 12.66 -8.22
C VAL A 65 -6.35 13.25 -6.83
N ALA A 66 -6.60 12.47 -5.76
CA ALA A 66 -6.45 12.93 -4.38
C ALA A 66 -6.35 11.75 -3.41
N TRP A 67 -5.95 12.05 -2.19
CA TRP A 67 -6.01 11.16 -1.04
C TRP A 67 -6.80 11.84 0.08
N ASP A 68 -7.79 11.15 0.64
CA ASP A 68 -8.42 11.59 1.88
C ASP A 68 -7.57 11.28 3.11
N GLY A 69 -6.74 10.24 3.03
CA GLY A 69 -5.84 9.87 4.10
C GLY A 69 -4.88 8.75 3.69
N CYS A 70 -3.80 8.66 4.43
CA CYS A 70 -2.83 7.57 4.31
C CYS A 70 -2.19 7.36 5.69
N ASP A 71 -2.68 6.36 6.42
CA ASP A 71 -2.23 6.07 7.78
C ASP A 71 -1.40 4.78 7.81
N HIS A 72 -0.17 4.91 8.26
CA HIS A 72 0.70 3.77 8.57
C HIS A 72 0.43 3.34 10.00
N VAL A 73 -0.41 2.31 10.16
CA VAL A 73 -0.92 1.87 11.46
C VAL A 73 -0.13 0.71 12.07
N GLY A 74 0.86 0.22 11.34
CA GLY A 74 1.78 -0.81 11.82
C GLY A 74 3.06 -0.84 11.00
N PRO A 75 4.11 -1.51 11.48
CA PRO A 75 5.37 -1.63 10.78
C PRO A 75 5.31 -2.68 9.67
N ALA A 76 6.00 -2.41 8.57
CA ALA A 76 6.36 -3.39 7.57
C ALA A 76 7.88 -3.52 7.50
N PHE A 77 8.37 -4.72 7.26
CA PHE A 77 9.79 -5.02 7.22
C PHE A 77 10.18 -5.61 5.86
N GLU A 78 11.44 -5.42 5.50
CA GLU A 78 12.01 -6.08 4.34
C GLU A 78 11.79 -7.59 4.41
N GLY A 79 11.28 -8.18 3.34
CA GLY A 79 10.95 -9.59 3.24
C GLY A 79 9.51 -9.95 3.62
N ASP A 80 8.75 -9.01 4.17
CA ASP A 80 7.33 -9.25 4.47
C ASP A 80 6.54 -9.52 3.18
N LEU A 81 5.53 -10.37 3.30
CA LEU A 81 4.51 -10.58 2.30
C LEU A 81 3.25 -9.81 2.70
N LEU A 82 2.71 -9.02 1.78
CA LEU A 82 1.56 -8.15 2.04
C LEU A 82 0.35 -8.58 1.21
N GLU A 83 -0.83 -8.46 1.81
CA GLU A 83 -2.11 -8.59 1.15
C GLU A 83 -2.89 -7.28 1.25
N PHE A 84 -3.54 -6.88 0.16
CA PHE A 84 -4.34 -5.66 0.11
C PHE A 84 -5.81 -5.99 -0.13
N ARG A 85 -6.68 -5.33 0.64
CA ARG A 85 -8.14 -5.40 0.52
C ARG A 85 -8.66 -4.02 0.13
N HIS A 86 -9.57 -4.00 -0.82
CA HIS A 86 -10.11 -2.79 -1.43
C HIS A 86 -11.60 -2.72 -1.19
N GLU A 87 -12.06 -1.60 -0.65
CA GLU A 87 -13.49 -1.31 -0.47
C GLU A 87 -13.85 -0.03 -1.21
N LEU A 88 -14.80 -0.14 -2.13
CA LEU A 88 -15.39 1.04 -2.78
C LEU A 88 -16.34 1.71 -1.81
N LYS A 89 -16.02 2.96 -1.43
CA LYS A 89 -16.83 3.75 -0.49
C LYS A 89 -17.84 4.63 -1.19
N GLU A 90 -17.48 5.21 -2.32
CA GLU A 90 -18.30 6.24 -2.94
C GLU A 90 -17.97 6.37 -4.42
N ILE A 91 -18.99 6.67 -5.23
CA ILE A 91 -18.87 6.99 -6.64
C ILE A 91 -19.49 8.36 -6.88
N PHE A 92 -18.74 9.24 -7.54
CA PHE A 92 -19.19 10.56 -7.96
C PHE A 92 -19.24 10.58 -9.49
N PRO A 93 -20.44 10.54 -10.10
CA PRO A 93 -20.55 10.63 -11.54
C PRO A 93 -20.15 12.03 -12.03
N LEU A 94 -19.45 12.07 -13.15
CA LEU A 94 -19.07 13.30 -13.83
C LEU A 94 -19.74 13.32 -15.22
N GLU A 95 -19.69 14.46 -15.91
CA GLU A 95 -20.16 14.55 -17.30
C GLU A 95 -19.43 13.53 -18.20
N ARG A 96 -18.14 13.34 -17.95
CA ARG A 96 -17.33 12.29 -18.59
C ARG A 96 -16.58 11.52 -17.54
N GLY A 97 -16.94 10.21 -17.40
CA GLY A 97 -16.32 9.35 -16.41
C GLY A 97 -16.86 9.52 -15.00
N ARG A 98 -16.07 9.16 -14.03
CA ARG A 98 -16.44 9.17 -12.61
C ARG A 98 -15.23 9.27 -11.70
N LEU A 99 -15.45 9.82 -10.53
CA LEU A 99 -14.52 9.68 -9.41
C LEU A 99 -14.98 8.53 -8.52
N MET A 100 -14.04 7.77 -8.00
CA MET A 100 -14.31 6.68 -7.06
C MET A 100 -13.40 6.83 -5.86
N ARG A 101 -13.98 6.80 -4.68
CA ARG A 101 -13.24 6.79 -3.42
C ARG A 101 -13.16 5.37 -2.88
N PHE A 102 -11.94 4.92 -2.63
CA PHE A 102 -11.66 3.61 -2.04
C PHE A 102 -11.09 3.76 -0.64
N GLU A 103 -11.31 2.75 0.18
CA GLU A 103 -10.49 2.47 1.35
C GLU A 103 -9.69 1.20 1.06
N ILE A 104 -8.37 1.30 1.15
CA ILE A 104 -7.46 0.20 0.90
C ILE A 104 -6.72 -0.10 2.19
N ARG A 105 -6.81 -1.36 2.64
CA ARG A 105 -6.12 -1.85 3.82
C ARG A 105 -5.07 -2.85 3.40
N GLY A 106 -3.84 -2.63 3.89
CA GLY A 106 -2.72 -3.55 3.73
C GLY A 106 -2.42 -4.26 5.03
N ALA A 107 -2.13 -5.54 4.94
CA ALA A 107 -1.76 -6.35 6.11
C ALA A 107 -0.62 -7.31 5.74
N THR A 108 0.16 -7.70 6.74
CA THR A 108 1.17 -8.75 6.59
C THR A 108 0.52 -10.12 6.55
N VAL A 109 1.17 -11.04 5.85
CA VAL A 109 0.75 -12.44 5.75
C VAL A 109 1.86 -13.31 6.34
N ASP A 110 1.50 -14.22 7.24
CA ASP A 110 2.46 -15.12 7.87
C ASP A 110 2.87 -16.30 6.96
N GLU A 111 3.79 -17.13 7.43
CA GLU A 111 4.28 -18.29 6.69
C GLU A 111 3.20 -19.34 6.39
N GLN A 112 2.12 -19.36 7.17
CA GLN A 112 0.95 -20.22 6.96
C GLN A 112 -0.08 -19.62 6.01
N GLY A 113 0.16 -18.40 5.51
CA GLY A 113 -0.74 -17.68 4.63
C GLY A 113 -1.87 -16.94 5.35
N SER A 114 -1.82 -16.84 6.67
CA SER A 114 -2.82 -16.11 7.47
C SER A 114 -2.55 -14.62 7.47
N VAL A 115 -3.61 -13.84 7.28
CA VAL A 115 -3.56 -12.38 7.25
C VAL A 115 -3.52 -11.84 8.68
N GLY A 116 -2.52 -11.01 8.96
CA GLY A 116 -2.33 -10.38 10.25
C GLY A 116 -3.09 -9.05 10.40
N SER A 117 -2.61 -8.23 11.33
CA SER A 117 -3.18 -6.89 11.56
C SER A 117 -2.87 -5.94 10.42
N ASP A 118 -3.72 -4.95 10.24
CA ASP A 118 -3.50 -3.88 9.26
C ASP A 118 -2.22 -3.10 9.58
N ILE A 119 -1.48 -2.76 8.55
CA ILE A 119 -0.29 -1.91 8.61
C ILE A 119 -0.47 -0.61 7.83
N LEU A 120 -1.44 -0.58 6.91
CA LEU A 120 -1.78 0.57 6.08
C LEU A 120 -3.29 0.73 6.01
N VAL A 121 -3.76 1.97 6.13
CA VAL A 121 -5.11 2.39 5.71
C VAL A 121 -4.97 3.58 4.80
N TRP A 122 -5.23 3.40 3.52
CA TRP A 122 -5.10 4.42 2.48
C TRP A 122 -6.42 4.66 1.78
N THR A 123 -6.79 5.93 1.63
CA THR A 123 -8.09 6.32 1.09
C THR A 123 -7.90 7.19 -0.16
N PRO A 124 -7.57 6.60 -1.32
CA PRO A 124 -7.43 7.34 -2.56
C PRO A 124 -8.77 7.68 -3.22
N ILE A 125 -8.76 8.77 -3.97
CA ILE A 125 -9.81 9.13 -4.92
C ILE A 125 -9.23 8.99 -6.31
N VAL A 126 -9.85 8.18 -7.15
CA VAL A 126 -9.38 7.86 -8.49
C VAL A 126 -10.37 8.34 -9.56
N PHE A 127 -9.84 8.68 -10.71
CA PHE A 127 -10.64 8.99 -11.89
C PHE A 127 -10.66 7.79 -12.85
N ALA A 128 -11.85 7.41 -13.29
CA ALA A 128 -12.07 6.43 -14.35
C ALA A 128 -12.95 7.03 -15.44
N PRO A 129 -12.52 7.00 -16.71
CA PRO A 129 -13.29 7.51 -17.83
C PRO A 129 -14.57 6.70 -18.11
#